data_cae8eff67a241e05178fdd2f1b43eb30
#
_entry.id   cae8eff67a241e05178fdd2f1b43eb30
#
_cell.length_a   1.000
_cell.length_b   1.000
_cell.length_c   1.000
_cell.angle_alpha   90.00
_cell.angle_beta   90.00
_cell.angle_gamma   90.00
#
_symmetry.space_group_name_H-M   'P 1'
#
loop_
_entity.id
_entity.type
_entity.pdbx_description
1 polymer ?
#
loop_
_entity_poly.entity_id
_entity_poly.type
_entity_poly.pdbx_seq_one_letter_code
_entity_poly.pdbx_strand_id
1 'polypeptide(L)'
;MRIDSDQTISTSTKTVTVATKNFALTMLEFDYSLDYDNINFRKNPELYRIGRGEQGVLLVEPYKSEICKYWRFRTPEIAEASSTKITSMFYEYLICDDFVGADMARKFLMMGWTRARRYANHRSGKKYDNKGNVKPQEPDHWTCEKAESARIFKKAYDEARHNPTYCVMYANWRAYESAVGGTGISQDDL
;
A
#
# COMPACT_ATOMS: atom_id res chain seq x y z
N MET A 1 -71.18 45.11 16.84
CA MET A 1 -71.29 43.66 16.50
C MET A 1 -69.87 43.16 16.40
N ARG A 2 -69.40 42.47 17.45
CA ARG A 2 -68.03 41.90 17.53
C ARG A 2 -68.07 40.54 16.89
N ILE A 3 -67.07 40.18 16.12
CA ILE A 3 -66.77 38.84 15.71
C ILE A 3 -65.31 38.59 16.00
N ASP A 4 -65.05 37.85 17.08
CA ASP A 4 -63.75 37.24 17.41
C ASP A 4 -63.63 35.95 16.59
N SER A 5 -62.47 35.72 16.07
CA SER A 5 -62.04 34.36 15.71
C SER A 5 -60.53 34.34 15.56
N ASP A 6 -59.89 34.09 16.68
CA ASP A 6 -58.51 33.70 16.78
C ASP A 6 -58.45 32.16 16.65
N GLN A 7 -57.89 31.65 15.59
CA GLN A 7 -57.48 30.25 15.52
C GLN A 7 -55.99 30.16 15.18
N THR A 8 -55.22 30.05 16.23
CA THR A 8 -53.78 29.74 16.17
C THR A 8 -53.59 28.25 15.86
N ILE A 9 -53.15 27.93 14.66
CA ILE A 9 -52.72 26.57 14.31
C ILE A 9 -51.24 26.46 14.66
N SER A 10 -50.97 25.75 15.77
CA SER A 10 -49.62 25.37 16.18
C SER A 10 -49.19 24.16 15.37
N THR A 11 -48.32 24.38 14.37
CA THR A 11 -47.59 23.31 13.65
C THR A 11 -46.30 22.99 14.42
N SER A 12 -46.34 21.93 15.19
CA SER A 12 -45.14 21.38 15.84
C SER A 12 -44.19 20.75 14.77
N THR A 13 -43.16 21.48 14.44
CA THR A 13 -42.07 20.98 13.57
C THR A 13 -41.16 20.09 14.40
N LYS A 14 -41.32 18.77 14.30
CA LYS A 14 -40.34 17.80 14.84
C LYS A 14 -39.08 17.91 14.03
N THR A 15 -38.05 18.53 14.60
CA THR A 15 -36.68 18.49 14.06
C THR A 15 -36.17 17.07 14.16
N VAL A 16 -36.10 16.37 13.02
CA VAL A 16 -35.44 15.05 12.94
C VAL A 16 -33.93 15.33 12.90
N THR A 17 -33.28 15.18 14.04
CA THR A 17 -31.81 15.20 14.10
C THR A 17 -31.30 13.90 13.50
N VAL A 18 -30.90 13.94 12.25
CA VAL A 18 -30.16 12.84 11.60
C VAL A 18 -28.77 12.83 12.23
N ALA A 19 -28.56 11.90 13.16
CA ALA A 19 -27.23 11.61 13.67
C ALA A 19 -26.39 11.06 12.50
N THR A 20 -25.57 11.89 11.89
CA THR A 20 -24.50 11.45 11.00
C THR A 20 -23.51 10.68 11.85
N LYS A 21 -23.66 9.34 11.90
CA LYS A 21 -22.59 8.48 12.35
C LYS A 21 -21.41 8.72 11.42
N ASN A 22 -20.36 9.38 11.92
CA ASN A 22 -19.06 9.39 11.30
C ASN A 22 -18.61 7.93 11.21
N PHE A 23 -18.82 7.32 10.05
CA PHE A 23 -18.27 6.04 9.70
C PHE A 23 -16.76 6.30 9.48
N ALA A 24 -16.00 6.30 10.57
CA ALA A 24 -14.56 6.24 10.46
C ALA A 24 -14.26 4.93 9.73
N LEU A 25 -13.81 5.03 8.47
CA LEU A 25 -13.37 3.90 7.66
C LEU A 25 -12.20 3.27 8.42
N THR A 26 -12.47 2.25 9.23
CA THR A 26 -11.44 1.54 9.98
C THR A 26 -10.69 0.71 8.94
N MET A 27 -9.57 1.25 8.48
CA MET A 27 -8.67 0.52 7.59
C MET A 27 -8.18 -0.70 8.35
N LEU A 28 -8.41 -1.90 7.82
CA LEU A 28 -7.84 -3.11 8.38
C LEU A 28 -6.32 -2.97 8.43
N GLU A 29 -5.73 -3.19 9.60
CA GLU A 29 -4.29 -3.23 9.74
C GLU A 29 -3.74 -4.49 9.07
N PHE A 30 -2.46 -4.42 8.67
CA PHE A 30 -1.76 -5.59 8.14
C PHE A 30 -1.62 -6.64 9.23
N ASP A 31 -2.18 -7.81 8.99
CA ASP A 31 -2.21 -8.90 9.96
C ASP A 31 -0.92 -9.74 9.90
N TYR A 32 -0.07 -9.61 10.90
CA TYR A 32 1.16 -10.41 11.04
C TYR A 32 0.93 -11.77 11.70
N SER A 33 -0.28 -12.09 12.16
CA SER A 33 -0.60 -13.37 12.81
C SER A 33 -0.89 -14.50 11.83
N LEU A 34 -1.12 -14.17 10.54
CA LEU A 34 -1.34 -15.16 9.50
C LEU A 34 -0.11 -16.06 9.29
N ASP A 35 -0.35 -17.32 9.00
CA ASP A 35 0.69 -18.30 8.66
C ASP A 35 1.18 -18.10 7.22
N TYR A 36 1.96 -17.02 7.00
CA TYR A 36 2.48 -16.63 5.69
C TYR A 36 3.30 -17.72 4.99
N ASP A 37 3.91 -18.65 5.74
CA ASP A 37 4.73 -19.71 5.19
C ASP A 37 3.88 -20.78 4.47
N ASN A 38 2.62 -20.93 4.84
CA ASN A 38 1.69 -21.91 4.29
C ASN A 38 0.59 -21.30 3.41
N ILE A 39 0.50 -19.98 3.30
CA ILE A 39 -0.50 -19.30 2.47
C ILE A 39 0.02 -19.08 1.06
N ASN A 40 -0.73 -19.53 0.06
CA ASN A 40 -0.54 -19.17 -1.34
C ASN A 40 -1.54 -18.07 -1.72
N PHE A 41 -1.10 -16.82 -1.72
CA PHE A 41 -1.96 -15.65 -1.98
C PHE A 41 -2.49 -15.56 -3.42
N ARG A 42 -1.94 -16.31 -4.37
CA ARG A 42 -2.55 -16.42 -5.71
C ARG A 42 -3.79 -17.31 -5.71
N LYS A 43 -3.84 -18.31 -4.81
CA LYS A 43 -5.01 -19.18 -4.66
C LYS A 43 -6.02 -18.62 -3.65
N ASN A 44 -5.57 -17.82 -2.70
CA ASN A 44 -6.36 -17.23 -1.62
C ASN A 44 -6.14 -15.71 -1.59
N PRO A 45 -6.48 -14.98 -2.67
CA PRO A 45 -6.21 -13.55 -2.74
C PRO A 45 -7.01 -12.75 -1.70
N GLU A 46 -8.15 -13.25 -1.25
CA GLU A 46 -9.02 -12.66 -0.23
C GLU A 46 -8.34 -12.47 1.13
N LEU A 47 -7.28 -13.25 1.40
CA LEU A 47 -6.47 -13.11 2.62
C LEU A 47 -5.47 -11.94 2.54
N TYR A 48 -5.23 -11.41 1.32
CA TYR A 48 -4.30 -10.30 1.16
C TYR A 48 -4.87 -9.00 1.71
N ARG A 49 -4.04 -8.29 2.48
CA ARG A 49 -4.33 -6.93 2.96
C ARG A 49 -3.29 -5.95 2.46
N ILE A 50 -3.75 -4.81 1.97
CA ILE A 50 -2.86 -3.75 1.50
C ILE A 50 -2.18 -3.10 2.71
N GLY A 51 -0.97 -3.54 3.02
CA GLY A 51 -0.18 -2.95 4.08
C GLY A 51 0.38 -1.56 3.72
N ARG A 52 0.68 -0.76 4.72
CA ARG A 52 1.27 0.57 4.56
C ARG A 52 2.70 0.46 4.00
N GLY A 53 2.98 1.20 2.92
CA GLY A 53 4.33 1.24 2.34
C GLY A 53 4.81 -0.13 1.85
N GLU A 54 5.84 -0.66 2.49
CA GLU A 54 6.48 -1.95 2.16
C GLU A 54 5.99 -3.11 3.02
N GLN A 55 4.98 -2.92 3.88
CA GLN A 55 4.47 -4.01 4.73
C GLN A 55 4.03 -5.20 3.88
N GLY A 56 4.42 -6.40 4.32
CA GLY A 56 4.07 -7.66 3.67
C GLY A 56 4.92 -8.04 2.46
N VAL A 57 5.77 -7.14 1.92
CA VAL A 57 6.52 -7.38 0.67
C VAL A 57 7.41 -8.62 0.70
N LEU A 58 7.91 -9.03 1.87
CA LEU A 58 8.73 -10.22 2.05
C LEU A 58 7.99 -11.42 2.66
N LEU A 59 6.65 -11.37 2.71
CA LEU A 59 5.82 -12.43 3.31
C LEU A 59 4.85 -13.05 2.30
N VAL A 60 4.40 -12.29 1.29
CA VAL A 60 3.30 -12.68 0.40
C VAL A 60 3.79 -13.61 -0.71
N GLU A 61 3.63 -14.92 -0.51
CA GLU A 61 3.99 -15.97 -1.49
C GLU A 61 2.81 -16.28 -2.45
N PRO A 62 3.06 -16.65 -3.71
CA PRO A 62 4.35 -16.91 -4.35
C PRO A 62 5.06 -15.67 -4.92
N TYR A 63 4.42 -14.51 -4.88
CA TYR A 63 4.90 -13.27 -5.52
C TYR A 63 6.25 -12.81 -5.00
N LYS A 64 6.48 -12.91 -3.68
CA LYS A 64 7.79 -12.58 -3.09
C LYS A 64 8.90 -13.42 -3.74
N SER A 65 8.73 -14.72 -3.84
CA SER A 65 9.74 -15.62 -4.44
C SER A 65 9.91 -15.39 -5.95
N GLU A 66 8.85 -15.05 -6.66
CA GLU A 66 8.89 -14.74 -8.09
C GLU A 66 9.63 -13.43 -8.37
N ILE A 67 9.42 -12.38 -7.58
CA ILE A 67 9.94 -11.03 -7.83
C ILE A 67 11.32 -10.84 -7.20
N CYS A 68 11.53 -11.32 -5.96
CA CYS A 68 12.74 -11.08 -5.16
C CYS A 68 14.02 -11.56 -5.86
N LYS A 69 13.96 -12.61 -6.68
CA LYS A 69 15.11 -13.10 -7.45
C LYS A 69 15.65 -12.09 -8.46
N TYR A 70 14.83 -11.14 -8.91
CA TYR A 70 15.23 -10.06 -9.82
C TYR A 70 15.56 -8.75 -9.10
N TRP A 71 15.22 -8.62 -7.83
CA TRP A 71 15.35 -7.39 -7.08
C TRP A 71 16.79 -7.12 -6.66
N ARG A 72 17.47 -6.17 -7.34
CA ARG A 72 18.87 -5.78 -7.15
C ARG A 72 19.02 -4.28 -7.36
N PHE A 73 19.89 -3.62 -6.58
CA PHE A 73 20.11 -2.16 -6.65
C PHE A 73 21.59 -1.77 -6.38
N ARG A 74 22.54 -2.66 -6.71
CA ARG A 74 23.96 -2.46 -6.35
C ARG A 74 24.56 -1.30 -7.11
N THR A 75 24.35 -1.22 -8.42
CA THR A 75 24.80 -0.13 -9.31
C THR A 75 23.62 0.40 -10.11
N PRO A 76 23.72 1.58 -10.77
CA PRO A 76 22.67 2.10 -11.63
C PRO A 76 22.25 1.12 -12.75
N GLU A 77 23.18 0.47 -13.41
CA GLU A 77 22.91 -0.48 -14.51
C GLU A 77 22.13 -1.71 -13.99
N ILE A 78 22.53 -2.22 -12.83
CA ILE A 78 21.82 -3.34 -12.18
C ILE A 78 20.44 -2.90 -11.71
N ALA A 79 20.30 -1.68 -11.21
CA ALA A 79 19.02 -1.12 -10.79
C ALA A 79 18.07 -0.93 -11.99
N GLU A 80 18.59 -0.48 -13.15
CA GLU A 80 17.83 -0.33 -14.39
C GLU A 80 17.30 -1.68 -14.87
N ALA A 81 18.18 -2.68 -15.01
CA ALA A 81 17.78 -4.03 -15.42
C ALA A 81 16.75 -4.64 -14.46
N SER A 82 16.94 -4.44 -13.14
CA SER A 82 16.06 -4.93 -12.10
C SER A 82 14.70 -4.25 -12.14
N SER A 83 14.66 -2.91 -12.17
CA SER A 83 13.42 -2.16 -12.20
C SER A 83 12.62 -2.44 -13.48
N THR A 84 13.27 -2.52 -14.64
CA THR A 84 12.66 -2.89 -15.92
C THR A 84 11.98 -4.28 -15.84
N LYS A 85 12.69 -5.28 -15.31
CA LYS A 85 12.10 -6.63 -15.17
C LYS A 85 10.91 -6.65 -14.21
N ILE A 86 11.01 -5.98 -13.07
CA ILE A 86 9.90 -5.92 -12.09
C ILE A 86 8.71 -5.13 -12.67
N THR A 87 8.97 -4.08 -13.45
CA THR A 87 7.92 -3.34 -14.16
C THR A 87 7.23 -4.21 -15.22
N SER A 88 7.97 -5.03 -15.97
CA SER A 88 7.39 -6.02 -16.88
C SER A 88 6.43 -6.96 -16.13
N MET A 89 6.87 -7.52 -15.00
CA MET A 89 6.04 -8.39 -14.16
C MET A 89 4.79 -7.67 -13.62
N PHE A 90 4.92 -6.39 -13.25
CA PHE A 90 3.77 -5.56 -12.85
C PHE A 90 2.71 -5.51 -13.94
N TYR A 91 3.09 -5.27 -15.21
CA TYR A 91 2.16 -5.24 -16.32
C TYR A 91 1.60 -6.62 -16.64
N GLU A 92 2.39 -7.69 -16.53
CA GLU A 92 1.94 -9.07 -16.70
C GLU A 92 0.82 -9.39 -15.67
N TYR A 93 0.98 -9.02 -14.41
CA TYR A 93 -0.04 -9.19 -13.38
C TYR A 93 -1.30 -8.35 -13.65
N LEU A 94 -1.17 -7.11 -14.15
CA LEU A 94 -2.33 -6.30 -14.52
C LEU A 94 -3.14 -6.94 -15.67
N ILE A 95 -2.46 -7.47 -16.69
CA ILE A 95 -3.10 -8.16 -17.82
C ILE A 95 -3.88 -9.41 -17.35
N CYS A 96 -3.34 -10.11 -16.33
CA CYS A 96 -3.98 -11.28 -15.74
C CYS A 96 -5.04 -10.96 -14.68
N ASP A 97 -5.39 -9.69 -14.47
CA ASP A 97 -6.29 -9.20 -13.40
C ASP A 97 -5.83 -9.64 -11.98
N ASP A 98 -4.51 -9.84 -11.82
CA ASP A 98 -3.90 -10.26 -10.56
C ASP A 98 -3.44 -9.02 -9.75
N PHE A 99 -4.38 -8.45 -8.97
CA PHE A 99 -4.09 -7.28 -8.14
C PHE A 99 -2.98 -7.53 -7.12
N VAL A 100 -2.96 -8.69 -6.48
CA VAL A 100 -1.96 -9.01 -5.43
C VAL A 100 -0.56 -9.02 -6.03
N GLY A 101 -0.39 -9.65 -7.19
CA GLY A 101 0.87 -9.65 -7.93
C GLY A 101 1.31 -8.24 -8.34
N ALA A 102 0.39 -7.46 -8.88
CA ALA A 102 0.66 -6.08 -9.27
C ALA A 102 1.05 -5.20 -8.06
N ASP A 103 0.34 -5.30 -6.94
CA ASP A 103 0.68 -4.54 -5.73
C ASP A 103 2.03 -4.99 -5.14
N MET A 104 2.34 -6.28 -5.18
CA MET A 104 3.64 -6.81 -4.76
C MET A 104 4.77 -6.29 -5.65
N ALA A 105 4.62 -6.30 -6.97
CA ALA A 105 5.61 -5.73 -7.88
C ALA A 105 5.84 -4.23 -7.61
N ARG A 106 4.77 -3.45 -7.45
CA ARG A 106 4.85 -2.04 -7.05
C ARG A 106 5.58 -1.85 -5.71
N LYS A 107 5.31 -2.70 -4.70
CA LYS A 107 6.00 -2.66 -3.40
C LYS A 107 7.48 -2.99 -3.51
N PHE A 108 7.88 -3.94 -4.38
CA PHE A 108 9.28 -4.22 -4.66
C PHE A 108 9.99 -3.05 -5.34
N LEU A 109 9.34 -2.32 -6.26
CA LEU A 109 9.87 -1.08 -6.82
C LEU A 109 10.07 -0.03 -5.73
N MET A 110 9.08 0.16 -4.85
CA MET A 110 9.21 1.06 -3.69
C MET A 110 10.37 0.66 -2.78
N MET A 111 10.51 -0.62 -2.47
CA MET A 111 11.59 -1.13 -1.62
C MET A 111 12.96 -0.93 -2.28
N GLY A 112 13.06 -1.07 -3.61
CA GLY A 112 14.28 -0.74 -4.36
C GLY A 112 14.68 0.73 -4.17
N TRP A 113 13.73 1.64 -4.31
CA TRP A 113 13.95 3.06 -4.06
C TRP A 113 14.39 3.34 -2.62
N THR A 114 13.62 2.89 -1.63
CA THR A 114 13.88 3.24 -0.22
C THR A 114 15.17 2.61 0.29
N ARG A 115 15.50 1.39 -0.13
CA ARG A 115 16.75 0.71 0.24
C ARG A 115 17.96 1.36 -0.42
N ALA A 116 17.92 1.60 -1.73
CA ALA A 116 19.00 2.31 -2.41
C ALA A 116 19.22 3.71 -1.80
N ARG A 117 18.13 4.44 -1.50
CA ARG A 117 18.19 5.75 -0.82
C ARG A 117 18.82 5.65 0.58
N ARG A 118 18.52 4.60 1.33
CA ARG A 118 19.12 4.35 2.65
C ARG A 118 20.63 4.16 2.54
N TYR A 119 21.11 3.39 1.57
CA TYR A 119 22.55 3.18 1.33
C TYR A 119 23.24 4.42 0.77
N ALA A 120 22.56 5.27 0.02
CA ALA A 120 23.07 6.57 -0.38
C ALA A 120 23.26 7.49 0.83
N ASN A 121 22.29 7.53 1.73
CA ASN A 121 22.36 8.38 2.93
C ASN A 121 23.36 7.87 3.96
N HIS A 122 23.55 6.56 4.07
CA HIS A 122 24.40 5.91 5.08
C HIS A 122 25.04 4.68 4.45
N ARG A 123 26.35 4.69 4.16
CA ARG A 123 27.08 3.61 3.47
C ARG A 123 26.89 2.23 4.09
N SER A 124 26.75 2.17 5.40
CA SER A 124 26.47 0.93 6.14
C SER A 124 25.01 0.44 6.01
N GLY A 125 24.11 1.23 5.40
CA GLY A 125 22.66 0.98 5.39
C GLY A 125 21.97 1.16 6.76
N LYS A 126 22.73 1.53 7.80
CA LYS A 126 22.21 1.73 9.18
C LYS A 126 22.03 3.23 9.45
N LYS A 127 20.78 3.65 9.62
CA LYS A 127 20.42 5.04 9.94
C LYS A 127 20.81 5.45 11.35
N TYR A 128 20.79 4.51 12.29
CA TYR A 128 21.04 4.78 13.72
C TYR A 128 22.38 4.19 14.15
N ASP A 129 23.01 4.83 15.13
CA ASP A 129 24.17 4.31 15.85
C ASP A 129 23.74 3.30 16.95
N ASN A 130 24.70 2.77 17.68
CA ASN A 130 24.43 1.80 18.77
C ASN A 130 23.71 2.44 19.97
N LYS A 131 23.62 3.78 20.02
CA LYS A 131 22.94 4.54 21.08
C LYS A 131 21.54 5.00 20.64
N GLY A 132 21.12 4.67 19.40
CA GLY A 132 19.83 5.08 18.86
C GLY A 132 19.81 6.48 18.21
N ASN A 133 20.96 7.18 18.13
CA ASN A 133 21.01 8.49 17.47
C ASN A 133 21.08 8.33 15.96
N VAL A 134 20.48 9.29 15.23
CA VAL A 134 20.55 9.33 13.77
C VAL A 134 21.98 9.71 13.35
N LYS A 135 22.62 8.87 12.54
CA LYS A 135 23.94 9.14 11.96
C LYS A 135 23.87 10.28 10.97
N PRO A 136 24.93 11.10 10.82
CA PRO A 136 25.01 12.08 9.74
C PRO A 136 24.88 11.38 8.39
N GLN A 137 24.33 12.10 7.41
CA GLN A 137 24.26 11.63 6.03
C GLN A 137 25.63 11.75 5.36
N GLU A 138 25.89 10.88 4.38
CA GLU A 138 27.10 10.97 3.54
C GLU A 138 27.09 12.28 2.75
N PRO A 139 28.24 12.93 2.55
CA PRO A 139 28.34 14.19 1.81
C PRO A 139 27.82 14.08 0.36
N ASP A 140 28.01 12.93 -0.28
CA ASP A 140 27.62 12.60 -1.65
C ASP A 140 26.26 11.89 -1.78
N HIS A 141 25.45 11.93 -0.74
CA HIS A 141 24.18 11.17 -0.65
C HIS A 141 23.19 11.49 -1.78
N TRP A 142 23.33 12.59 -2.49
CA TRP A 142 22.49 12.94 -3.64
C TRP A 142 23.10 12.58 -4.98
N THR A 143 24.43 12.41 -5.07
CA THR A 143 25.20 12.29 -6.32
C THR A 143 25.84 10.93 -6.52
N CYS A 144 25.95 10.11 -5.47
CA CYS A 144 26.56 8.78 -5.56
C CYS A 144 25.73 7.80 -6.40
N GLU A 145 26.33 6.69 -6.85
CA GLU A 145 25.66 5.62 -7.62
C GLU A 145 24.41 5.08 -6.93
N LYS A 146 24.41 5.00 -5.59
CA LYS A 146 23.23 4.56 -4.83
C LYS A 146 22.07 5.56 -4.93
N ALA A 147 22.39 6.84 -5.02
CA ALA A 147 21.37 7.87 -5.25
C ALA A 147 20.78 7.75 -6.65
N GLU A 148 21.60 7.42 -7.66
CA GLU A 148 21.12 7.16 -9.02
C GLU A 148 20.26 5.90 -9.06
N SER A 149 20.72 4.78 -8.48
CA SER A 149 19.92 3.57 -8.35
C SER A 149 18.56 3.84 -7.69
N ALA A 150 18.53 4.73 -6.68
CA ALA A 150 17.29 5.14 -6.04
C ALA A 150 16.36 5.94 -6.96
N ARG A 151 16.91 6.83 -7.82
CA ARG A 151 16.12 7.60 -8.81
C ARG A 151 15.48 6.68 -9.85
N ILE A 152 16.23 5.68 -10.33
CA ILE A 152 15.74 4.67 -11.28
C ILE A 152 14.52 3.93 -10.70
N PHE A 153 14.65 3.37 -9.51
CA PHE A 153 13.53 2.69 -8.87
C PHE A 153 12.36 3.63 -8.53
N LYS A 154 12.66 4.87 -8.15
CA LYS A 154 11.63 5.88 -7.85
C LYS A 154 10.76 6.18 -9.07
N LYS A 155 11.39 6.35 -10.24
CA LYS A 155 10.69 6.56 -11.51
C LYS A 155 9.75 5.40 -11.82
N ALA A 156 10.27 4.16 -11.81
CA ALA A 156 9.47 2.97 -12.07
C ALA A 156 8.33 2.77 -11.04
N TYR A 157 8.59 3.06 -9.77
CA TYR A 157 7.56 3.04 -8.72
C TYR A 157 6.46 4.07 -8.96
N ASP A 158 6.83 5.30 -9.35
CA ASP A 158 5.84 6.36 -9.62
C ASP A 158 4.97 6.00 -10.83
N GLU A 159 5.55 5.45 -11.89
CA GLU A 159 4.84 4.97 -13.07
C GLU A 159 3.84 3.85 -12.69
N ALA A 160 4.28 2.85 -11.93
CA ALA A 160 3.41 1.77 -11.48
C ALA A 160 2.27 2.28 -10.57
N ARG A 161 2.61 3.15 -9.61
CA ARG A 161 1.64 3.71 -8.65
C ARG A 161 0.55 4.54 -9.31
N HIS A 162 0.86 5.25 -10.39
CA HIS A 162 -0.08 6.12 -11.10
C HIS A 162 -0.67 5.46 -12.35
N ASN A 163 -0.41 4.17 -12.56
CA ASN A 163 -1.03 3.43 -13.67
C ASN A 163 -2.56 3.41 -13.50
N PRO A 164 -3.35 3.84 -14.50
CA PRO A 164 -4.81 3.95 -14.38
C PRO A 164 -5.49 2.62 -14.02
N THR A 165 -5.09 1.51 -14.65
CA THR A 165 -5.63 0.18 -14.38
C THR A 165 -5.35 -0.24 -12.93
N TYR A 166 -4.10 -0.06 -12.48
CA TYR A 166 -3.72 -0.34 -11.10
C TYR A 166 -4.53 0.50 -10.10
N CYS A 167 -4.73 1.80 -10.38
CA CYS A 167 -5.52 2.68 -9.50
C CYS A 167 -6.97 2.19 -9.34
N VAL A 168 -7.59 1.71 -10.41
CA VAL A 168 -8.95 1.14 -10.37
C VAL A 168 -8.96 -0.14 -9.53
N MET A 169 -8.04 -1.07 -9.79
CA MET A 169 -7.93 -2.32 -9.03
C MET A 169 -7.68 -2.05 -7.54
N TYR A 170 -6.81 -1.09 -7.23
CA TYR A 170 -6.51 -0.66 -5.86
C TYR A 170 -7.76 -0.11 -5.16
N ALA A 171 -8.52 0.74 -5.82
CA ALA A 171 -9.76 1.30 -5.26
C ALA A 171 -10.81 0.21 -4.98
N ASN A 172 -10.99 -0.72 -5.92
CA ASN A 172 -11.88 -1.86 -5.77
C ASN A 172 -11.46 -2.76 -4.59
N TRP A 173 -10.15 -3.02 -4.46
CA TRP A 173 -9.62 -3.82 -3.36
C TRP A 173 -9.85 -3.15 -2.00
N ARG A 174 -9.64 -1.83 -1.92
CA ARG A 174 -9.94 -1.07 -0.69
C ARG A 174 -11.42 -1.10 -0.32
N ALA A 175 -12.31 -1.03 -1.30
CA ALA A 175 -13.74 -1.18 -1.08
C ALA A 175 -14.09 -2.57 -0.55
N TYR A 176 -13.48 -3.62 -1.10
CA TYR A 176 -13.61 -4.99 -0.61
C TYR A 176 -13.10 -5.14 0.85
N GLU A 177 -11.89 -4.67 1.16
CA GLU A 177 -11.35 -4.70 2.53
C GLU A 177 -12.28 -4.01 3.53
N SER A 178 -12.88 -2.86 3.13
CA SER A 178 -13.81 -2.13 3.99
C SER A 178 -15.12 -2.89 4.22
N ALA A 179 -15.63 -3.58 3.19
CA ALA A 179 -16.83 -4.38 3.30
C ALA A 179 -16.64 -5.60 4.23
N VAL A 180 -15.54 -6.32 4.06
CA VAL A 180 -15.20 -7.50 4.87
C VAL A 180 -14.90 -7.10 6.33
N GLY A 181 -14.12 -6.01 6.54
CA GLY A 181 -13.80 -5.53 7.87
C GLY A 181 -15.00 -5.00 8.66
N GLY A 182 -16.05 -4.52 7.96
CA GLY A 182 -17.29 -4.05 8.57
C GLY A 182 -18.27 -5.15 8.99
N THR A 183 -18.13 -6.36 8.45
CA THR A 183 -19.08 -7.47 8.67
C THR A 183 -18.73 -8.35 9.86
N GLY A 184 -17.55 -8.17 10.50
CA GLY A 184 -17.16 -8.94 11.67
C GLY A 184 -17.16 -10.46 11.45
N ILE A 185 -16.86 -10.91 10.20
CA ILE A 185 -16.77 -12.34 9.89
C ILE A 185 -15.59 -12.89 10.69
N SER A 186 -15.88 -13.73 11.66
CA SER A 186 -14.91 -14.48 12.43
C SER A 186 -14.17 -15.47 11.51
N GLN A 187 -12.89 -15.71 11.81
CA GLN A 187 -12.10 -16.76 11.11
C GLN A 187 -12.70 -18.18 11.27
N ASP A 188 -13.69 -18.35 12.15
CA ASP A 188 -14.35 -19.63 12.41
C ASP A 188 -15.44 -19.97 11.37
N ASP A 189 -15.75 -19.07 10.44
CA ASP A 189 -16.77 -19.24 9.39
C ASP A 189 -16.18 -19.57 8.00
N LEU A 190 -14.86 -19.83 7.89
CA LEU A 190 -14.14 -20.29 6.72
C LEU A 190 -13.50 -21.66 6.99
#